data_854566c6a250185f02a7e6f630ed4c04
#
_entry.id   854566c6a250185f02a7e6f630ed4c04
#
_cell.length_a   1.000
_cell.length_b   1.000
_cell.length_c   1.000
_cell.angle_alpha   90.00
_cell.angle_beta   90.00
_cell.angle_gamma   90.00
#
_symmetry.space_group_name_H-M   'P 1'
#
loop_
_entity.id
_entity.type
_entity.pdbx_description
1 polymer ?
#
loop_
_entity_poly.entity_id
_entity_poly.type
_entity_poly.pdbx_seq_one_letter_code
_entity_poly.pdbx_strand_id
1 'polypeptide(L)'
;MASHSTSGSPPCSAAAPIQRTSVGTLTRTHPLQHLAGELSWPEGVQVVPKPFTAMVSLRVDPAGPAAADVATHLGVDLPTTPSTWVETDTVRVIWLGPDEWLVTSPFRTPRELETGLREAVAGRGAVVDVSGQRTTLWLTGEHVRDVLSGGCSVDLHPRVFRRGAAVQALLGLAPVVLLALDDSATSYHVLVRSSFAPYVVSWLLDGAVEHGDPRGAG
;
A
#
# COMPACT_ATOMS: atom_id res chain seq x y z
N MET A 1 -58.19 49.33 33.18
CA MET A 1 -56.77 49.69 33.01
C MET A 1 -55.94 48.43 33.26
N ALA A 2 -55.52 47.76 32.22
CA ALA A 2 -54.74 46.55 32.28
C ALA A 2 -53.34 46.89 31.77
N SER A 3 -52.37 46.74 32.66
CA SER A 3 -50.93 46.98 32.37
C SER A 3 -50.31 45.75 31.75
N HIS A 4 -49.86 45.86 30.47
CA HIS A 4 -49.09 44.84 29.82
C HIS A 4 -47.64 44.89 30.26
N SER A 5 -47.15 43.81 30.88
CA SER A 5 -45.76 43.59 31.24
C SER A 5 -45.05 42.94 30.08
N THR A 6 -44.13 43.62 29.39
CA THR A 6 -43.27 43.10 28.37
C THR A 6 -42.05 42.41 29.03
N SER A 7 -41.95 41.08 28.96
CA SER A 7 -40.80 40.32 29.34
C SER A 7 -39.75 40.33 28.21
N GLY A 8 -38.68 41.09 28.39
CA GLY A 8 -37.55 41.05 27.46
C GLY A 8 -36.74 39.78 27.64
N SER A 9 -36.55 39.04 26.51
CA SER A 9 -35.67 37.90 26.47
C SER A 9 -34.18 38.32 26.63
N PRO A 10 -33.33 37.58 27.34
CA PRO A 10 -31.92 37.91 27.49
C PRO A 10 -31.18 37.81 26.16
N PRO A 11 -30.15 38.63 25.89
CA PRO A 11 -29.37 38.56 24.67
C PRO A 11 -28.58 37.26 24.60
N CYS A 12 -28.59 36.67 23.40
CA CYS A 12 -27.79 35.49 23.08
C CYS A 12 -26.31 35.78 23.35
N SER A 13 -25.74 35.03 24.30
CA SER A 13 -24.30 35.13 24.64
C SER A 13 -23.47 34.80 23.42
N ALA A 14 -22.62 35.75 23.00
CA ALA A 14 -21.66 35.51 21.92
C ALA A 14 -20.74 34.35 22.27
N ALA A 15 -20.73 33.33 21.44
CA ALA A 15 -19.83 32.19 21.61
C ALA A 15 -18.36 32.69 21.61
N ALA A 16 -17.60 32.26 22.60
CA ALA A 16 -16.18 32.59 22.68
C ALA A 16 -15.45 32.07 21.44
N PRO A 17 -14.48 32.83 20.89
CA PRO A 17 -13.74 32.38 19.71
C PRO A 17 -13.01 31.07 20.01
N ILE A 18 -13.21 30.06 19.13
CA ILE A 18 -12.48 28.80 19.18
C ILE A 18 -10.99 29.12 19.05
N GLN A 19 -10.24 28.96 20.12
CA GLN A 19 -8.80 29.09 20.10
C GLN A 19 -8.27 27.96 19.18
N ARG A 20 -7.70 28.33 18.03
CA ARG A 20 -6.95 27.43 17.19
C ARG A 20 -5.69 27.03 17.96
N THR A 21 -5.74 25.87 18.60
CA THR A 21 -4.54 25.22 19.13
C THR A 21 -3.61 25.00 17.94
N SER A 22 -2.36 25.49 18.05
CA SER A 22 -1.34 25.21 17.06
C SER A 22 -1.20 23.70 16.95
N VAL A 23 -1.63 23.13 15.82
CA VAL A 23 -1.40 21.70 15.51
C VAL A 23 0.10 21.56 15.38
N GLY A 24 0.74 20.90 16.34
CA GLY A 24 2.16 20.55 16.24
C GLY A 24 2.40 19.79 14.94
N THR A 25 3.57 19.96 14.35
CA THR A 25 3.95 19.25 13.14
C THR A 25 3.80 17.75 13.37
N LEU A 26 2.84 17.10 12.67
CA LEU A 26 2.63 15.66 12.75
C LEU A 26 3.82 14.97 12.10
N THR A 27 4.55 14.19 12.87
CA THR A 27 5.62 13.35 12.35
C THR A 27 4.99 12.11 11.67
N ARG A 28 5.39 11.85 10.43
CA ARG A 28 4.98 10.62 9.74
C ARG A 28 5.62 9.41 10.44
N THR A 29 4.80 8.48 10.87
CA THR A 29 5.25 7.23 11.50
C THR A 29 4.93 6.05 10.61
N HIS A 30 5.83 5.07 10.54
CA HIS A 30 5.59 3.83 9.82
C HIS A 30 4.83 2.84 10.73
N PRO A 31 3.86 2.06 10.21
CA PRO A 31 3.07 1.12 11.03
C PRO A 31 3.91 0.12 11.83
N LEU A 32 5.13 -0.19 11.36
CA LEU A 32 6.06 -1.12 11.99
C LEU A 32 7.20 -0.45 12.76
N GLN A 33 7.14 0.87 12.97
CA GLN A 33 8.23 1.62 13.61
C GLN A 33 8.52 1.10 15.03
N HIS A 34 7.49 0.66 15.74
CA HIS A 34 7.61 0.11 17.09
C HIS A 34 8.29 -1.27 17.12
N LEU A 35 8.36 -1.98 15.98
CA LEU A 35 9.03 -3.27 15.83
C LEU A 35 10.46 -3.13 15.26
N ALA A 36 10.85 -1.92 14.84
CA ALA A 36 12.17 -1.69 14.27
C ALA A 36 13.26 -1.92 15.33
N GLY A 37 14.06 -2.96 15.19
CA GLY A 37 15.10 -3.35 16.13
C GLY A 37 14.78 -4.56 17.01
N GLU A 38 13.53 -5.02 17.04
CA GLU A 38 13.14 -6.24 17.77
C GLU A 38 13.06 -7.48 16.85
N LEU A 39 12.99 -7.26 15.51
CA LEU A 39 12.83 -8.32 14.53
C LEU A 39 14.19 -8.89 14.13
N SER A 40 14.44 -10.14 14.51
CA SER A 40 15.54 -10.96 14.01
C SER A 40 14.97 -12.03 13.08
N TRP A 41 15.46 -12.06 11.85
CA TRP A 41 15.00 -13.03 10.86
C TRP A 41 15.95 -14.21 10.80
N PRO A 42 15.43 -15.46 10.71
CA PRO A 42 16.25 -16.64 10.45
C PRO A 42 16.99 -16.53 9.11
N GLU A 43 18.07 -17.30 8.98
CA GLU A 43 18.82 -17.41 7.73
C GLU A 43 17.90 -17.84 6.59
N GLY A 44 18.08 -17.27 5.40
CA GLY A 44 17.23 -17.57 4.22
C GLY A 44 15.89 -16.84 4.16
N VAL A 45 15.55 -16.01 5.16
CA VAL A 45 14.38 -15.12 5.13
C VAL A 45 14.76 -13.74 5.62
N GLN A 46 14.43 -12.71 4.86
CA GLN A 46 14.60 -11.32 5.26
C GLN A 46 13.35 -10.53 4.88
N VAL A 47 12.86 -9.70 5.80
CA VAL A 47 11.73 -8.80 5.57
C VAL A 47 12.14 -7.37 5.89
N VAL A 48 12.06 -6.51 4.89
CA VAL A 48 12.44 -5.10 4.98
C VAL A 48 11.22 -4.23 4.69
N PRO A 49 10.72 -3.47 5.66
CA PRO A 49 9.67 -2.48 5.39
C PRO A 49 10.19 -1.42 4.41
N LYS A 50 9.35 -1.08 3.43
CA LYS A 50 9.57 0.04 2.49
C LYS A 50 8.66 1.20 2.90
N PRO A 51 9.15 2.11 3.78
CA PRO A 51 8.31 3.18 4.32
C PRO A 51 7.99 4.23 3.27
N PHE A 52 6.82 4.86 3.42
CA PHE A 52 6.43 6.09 2.73
C PHE A 52 6.39 6.02 1.20
N THR A 53 6.17 4.83 0.62
CA THR A 53 5.88 4.68 -0.80
C THR A 53 4.57 5.40 -1.14
N ALA A 54 4.62 6.32 -2.11
CA ALA A 54 3.40 6.94 -2.63
C ALA A 54 2.57 5.89 -3.39
N MET A 55 1.27 5.88 -3.16
CA MET A 55 0.33 4.95 -3.77
C MET A 55 -0.94 5.67 -4.21
N VAL A 56 -1.30 5.50 -5.46
CA VAL A 56 -2.51 6.09 -6.04
C VAL A 56 -3.37 4.99 -6.65
N SER A 57 -4.63 4.93 -6.26
CA SER A 57 -5.64 4.14 -6.96
C SER A 57 -6.08 4.93 -8.20
N LEU A 58 -5.91 4.31 -9.35
CA LEU A 58 -6.27 4.84 -10.67
C LEU A 58 -7.39 4.00 -11.25
N ARG A 59 -8.46 4.65 -11.71
CA ARG A 59 -9.54 4.00 -12.46
C ARG A 59 -9.83 4.79 -13.73
N VAL A 60 -9.64 4.14 -14.87
CA VAL A 60 -9.93 4.68 -16.20
C VAL A 60 -10.47 3.57 -17.12
N ASP A 61 -11.16 3.93 -18.16
CA ASP A 61 -11.49 2.97 -19.23
C ASP A 61 -10.19 2.58 -19.97
N PRO A 62 -9.80 1.29 -19.97
CA PRO A 62 -8.57 0.83 -20.62
C PRO A 62 -8.56 1.05 -22.14
N ALA A 63 -9.75 1.13 -22.79
CA ALA A 63 -9.90 1.42 -24.21
C ALA A 63 -10.06 2.92 -24.49
N GLY A 64 -10.18 3.73 -23.44
CA GLY A 64 -10.43 5.17 -23.56
C GLY A 64 -9.13 5.98 -23.73
N PRO A 65 -9.25 7.23 -24.20
CA PRO A 65 -8.08 8.08 -24.40
C PRO A 65 -7.32 8.41 -23.12
N ALA A 66 -7.98 8.39 -21.96
CA ALA A 66 -7.33 8.64 -20.68
C ALA A 66 -6.26 7.59 -20.35
N ALA A 67 -6.43 6.34 -20.75
CA ALA A 67 -5.42 5.30 -20.55
C ALA A 67 -4.13 5.59 -21.34
N ALA A 68 -4.23 6.05 -22.57
CA ALA A 68 -3.09 6.43 -23.39
C ALA A 68 -2.36 7.68 -22.84
N ASP A 69 -3.11 8.68 -22.37
CA ASP A 69 -2.55 9.89 -21.75
C ASP A 69 -1.81 9.55 -20.44
N VAL A 70 -2.39 8.66 -19.63
CA VAL A 70 -1.75 8.16 -18.40
C VAL A 70 -0.48 7.35 -18.73
N ALA A 71 -0.53 6.45 -19.72
CA ALA A 71 0.63 5.68 -20.16
C ALA A 71 1.78 6.62 -20.61
N THR A 72 1.47 7.66 -21.36
CA THR A 72 2.42 8.69 -21.76
C THR A 72 3.01 9.42 -20.55
N HIS A 73 2.19 9.80 -19.56
CA HIS A 73 2.63 10.47 -18.33
C HIS A 73 3.54 9.59 -17.47
N LEU A 74 3.24 8.30 -17.36
CA LEU A 74 3.99 7.35 -16.56
C LEU A 74 5.24 6.80 -17.28
N GLY A 75 5.28 6.90 -18.61
CA GLY A 75 6.33 6.30 -19.44
C GLY A 75 6.23 4.78 -19.57
N VAL A 76 5.05 4.21 -19.29
CA VAL A 76 4.77 2.78 -19.41
C VAL A 76 3.28 2.56 -19.61
N ASP A 77 2.94 1.56 -20.43
CA ASP A 77 1.55 1.18 -20.66
C ASP A 77 0.88 0.61 -19.41
N LEU A 78 -0.41 0.88 -19.26
CA LEU A 78 -1.19 0.24 -18.20
C LEU A 78 -1.36 -1.26 -18.51
N PRO A 79 -0.97 -2.17 -17.60
CA PRO A 79 -1.12 -3.59 -17.85
C PRO A 79 -2.60 -3.96 -17.96
N THR A 80 -2.98 -4.63 -19.05
CA THR A 80 -4.35 -5.11 -19.31
C THR A 80 -4.51 -6.62 -19.08
N THR A 81 -3.39 -7.32 -18.99
CA THR A 81 -3.40 -8.75 -18.60
C THR A 81 -3.67 -8.83 -17.09
N PRO A 82 -4.67 -9.64 -16.67
CA PRO A 82 -4.96 -9.82 -15.25
C PRO A 82 -3.75 -10.35 -14.47
N SER A 83 -3.65 -9.92 -13.22
CA SER A 83 -2.61 -10.38 -12.29
C SER A 83 -1.18 -10.07 -12.74
N THR A 84 -0.98 -8.93 -13.39
CA THR A 84 0.35 -8.46 -13.81
C THR A 84 0.68 -7.09 -13.26
N TRP A 85 1.97 -6.77 -13.27
CA TRP A 85 2.49 -5.45 -12.99
C TRP A 85 3.62 -5.11 -13.96
N VAL A 86 3.82 -3.81 -14.19
CA VAL A 86 4.89 -3.24 -14.99
C VAL A 86 5.57 -2.12 -14.21
N GLU A 87 6.79 -1.77 -14.57
CA GLU A 87 7.54 -0.69 -13.92
C GLU A 87 8.43 0.09 -14.88
N THR A 88 8.71 1.32 -14.48
CA THR A 88 9.85 2.12 -14.95
C THR A 88 10.81 2.31 -13.78
N ASP A 89 11.88 3.08 -13.98
CA ASP A 89 12.81 3.41 -12.88
C ASP A 89 12.15 4.16 -11.71
N THR A 90 11.02 4.82 -11.95
CA THR A 90 10.38 5.72 -10.97
C THR A 90 8.99 5.31 -10.51
N VAL A 91 8.28 4.49 -11.26
CA VAL A 91 6.91 4.09 -10.93
C VAL A 91 6.69 2.61 -11.22
N ARG A 92 5.75 2.01 -10.48
CA ARG A 92 5.22 0.68 -10.75
C ARG A 92 3.71 0.77 -10.88
N VAL A 93 3.17 0.08 -11.88
CA VAL A 93 1.73 0.01 -12.16
C VAL A 93 1.29 -1.43 -11.99
N ILE A 94 0.37 -1.65 -11.06
CA ILE A 94 -0.10 -2.98 -10.66
C ILE A 94 -1.56 -3.11 -11.08
N TRP A 95 -1.89 -4.13 -11.84
CA TRP A 95 -3.27 -4.44 -12.21
C TRP A 95 -4.07 -4.91 -10.98
N LEU A 96 -5.18 -4.26 -10.68
CA LEU A 96 -6.09 -4.66 -9.62
C LEU A 96 -7.46 -5.11 -10.14
N GLY A 97 -7.81 -4.69 -11.34
CA GLY A 97 -9.09 -4.99 -11.97
C GLY A 97 -9.13 -4.53 -13.43
N PRO A 98 -10.18 -4.86 -14.17
CA PRO A 98 -10.28 -4.52 -15.59
C PRO A 98 -10.14 -3.03 -15.91
N ASP A 99 -10.53 -2.16 -14.98
CA ASP A 99 -10.50 -0.70 -15.07
C ASP A 99 -9.75 -0.06 -13.88
N GLU A 100 -9.01 -0.85 -13.08
CA GLU A 100 -8.38 -0.39 -11.85
C GLU A 100 -6.92 -0.80 -11.75
N TRP A 101 -6.07 0.16 -11.39
CA TRP A 101 -4.64 -0.03 -11.15
C TRP A 101 -4.21 0.63 -9.85
N LEU A 102 -3.18 0.06 -9.21
CA LEU A 102 -2.43 0.72 -8.16
C LEU A 102 -1.12 1.23 -8.75
N VAL A 103 -0.95 2.54 -8.79
CA VAL A 103 0.31 3.18 -9.19
C VAL A 103 1.11 3.48 -7.94
N THR A 104 2.35 3.02 -7.88
CA THR A 104 3.23 3.22 -6.72
C THR A 104 4.54 3.87 -7.12
N SER A 105 5.11 4.72 -6.24
CA SER A 105 6.41 5.32 -6.42
C SER A 105 7.14 5.54 -5.09
N PRO A 106 8.37 5.09 -4.95
CA PRO A 106 9.21 5.44 -3.79
C PRO A 106 9.90 6.81 -3.94
N PHE A 107 9.84 7.42 -5.14
CA PHE A 107 10.60 8.64 -5.49
C PHE A 107 9.73 9.90 -5.53
N ARG A 108 8.41 9.75 -5.69
CA ARG A 108 7.47 10.89 -5.75
C ARG A 108 6.73 11.00 -4.41
N THR A 109 6.36 12.22 -4.05
CA THR A 109 5.41 12.42 -2.96
C THR A 109 4.00 11.97 -3.39
N PRO A 110 3.12 11.59 -2.44
CA PRO A 110 1.73 11.26 -2.77
C PRO A 110 1.03 12.33 -3.60
N ARG A 111 1.26 13.59 -3.24
CA ARG A 111 0.66 14.75 -3.93
C ARG A 111 1.16 14.90 -5.36
N GLU A 112 2.46 14.74 -5.60
CA GLU A 112 3.03 14.83 -6.95
C GLU A 112 2.48 13.72 -7.84
N LEU A 113 2.43 12.48 -7.32
CA LEU A 113 1.91 11.34 -8.06
C LEU A 113 0.42 11.51 -8.37
N GLU A 114 -0.38 11.91 -7.38
CA GLU A 114 -1.82 12.14 -7.55
C GLU A 114 -2.10 13.29 -8.52
N THR A 115 -1.41 14.43 -8.38
CA THR A 115 -1.64 15.60 -9.24
C THR A 115 -1.32 15.29 -10.69
N GLY A 116 -0.14 14.69 -10.97
CA GLY A 116 0.24 14.34 -12.33
C GLY A 116 -0.72 13.34 -12.99
N LEU A 117 -1.19 12.35 -12.23
CA LEU A 117 -2.19 11.41 -12.74
C LEU A 117 -3.55 12.08 -12.97
N ARG A 118 -4.00 13.00 -12.09
CA ARG A 118 -5.25 13.76 -12.29
C ARG A 118 -5.20 14.62 -13.56
N GLU A 119 -4.08 15.27 -13.81
CA GLU A 119 -3.85 16.05 -15.03
C GLU A 119 -3.92 15.15 -16.27
N ALA A 120 -3.26 14.00 -16.26
CA ALA A 120 -3.29 13.04 -17.36
C ALA A 120 -4.70 12.49 -17.62
N VAL A 121 -5.45 12.13 -16.56
CA VAL A 121 -6.83 11.62 -16.66
C VAL A 121 -7.80 12.70 -17.16
N ALA A 122 -7.57 13.98 -16.84
CA ALA A 122 -8.37 15.12 -17.29
C ALA A 122 -9.89 14.94 -17.05
N GLY A 123 -10.28 14.43 -15.89
CA GLY A 123 -11.68 14.22 -15.51
C GLY A 123 -12.37 12.98 -16.13
N ARG A 124 -11.63 12.17 -16.91
CA ARG A 124 -12.15 10.95 -17.58
C ARG A 124 -11.94 9.67 -16.77
N GLY A 125 -11.81 9.78 -15.46
CA GLY A 125 -11.61 8.66 -14.56
C GLY A 125 -11.48 9.13 -13.11
N ALA A 126 -11.06 8.22 -12.23
CA ALA A 126 -10.81 8.51 -10.82
C ALA A 126 -9.33 8.31 -10.44
N VAL A 127 -8.81 9.24 -9.66
CA VAL A 127 -7.45 9.24 -9.13
C VAL A 127 -7.54 9.57 -7.66
N VAL A 128 -7.09 8.65 -6.79
CA VAL A 128 -7.22 8.78 -5.33
C VAL A 128 -5.90 8.44 -4.65
N ASP A 129 -5.36 9.35 -3.85
CA ASP A 129 -4.23 9.04 -2.96
C ASP A 129 -4.64 8.00 -1.91
N VAL A 130 -3.96 6.86 -1.92
CA VAL A 130 -4.13 5.75 -0.99
C VAL A 130 -2.83 5.41 -0.25
N SER A 131 -1.86 6.31 -0.23
CA SER A 131 -0.52 6.10 0.34
C SER A 131 -0.54 5.74 1.83
N GLY A 132 -1.53 6.23 2.58
CA GLY A 132 -1.71 5.88 3.99
C GLY A 132 -2.41 4.54 4.23
N GLN A 133 -3.03 3.95 3.19
CA GLN A 133 -3.85 2.75 3.33
C GLN A 133 -3.00 1.47 3.47
N ARG A 134 -1.87 1.41 2.78
CA ARG A 134 -1.01 0.23 2.73
C ARG A 134 0.43 0.57 3.06
N THR A 135 1.14 -0.42 3.56
CA THR A 135 2.60 -0.43 3.63
C THR A 135 3.14 -1.57 2.77
N THR A 136 4.36 -1.40 2.29
CA THR A 136 5.05 -2.41 1.49
C THR A 136 6.11 -3.09 2.32
N LEU A 137 6.11 -4.41 2.32
CA LEU A 137 7.18 -5.25 2.83
C LEU A 137 7.94 -5.85 1.65
N TRP A 138 9.24 -5.75 1.67
CA TRP A 138 10.11 -6.44 0.73
C TRP A 138 10.66 -7.69 1.41
N LEU A 139 10.33 -8.83 0.85
CA LEU A 139 10.74 -10.15 1.32
C LEU A 139 11.82 -10.68 0.39
N THR A 140 12.93 -11.16 0.95
CA THR A 140 14.02 -11.76 0.20
C THR A 140 14.59 -12.97 0.93
N GLY A 141 15.06 -13.96 0.16
CA GLY A 141 15.72 -15.16 0.69
C GLY A 141 15.20 -16.45 0.05
N GLU A 142 15.96 -17.51 0.19
CA GLU A 142 15.68 -18.81 -0.44
C GLU A 142 14.43 -19.50 0.10
N HIS A 143 14.05 -19.23 1.37
CA HIS A 143 12.90 -19.83 2.03
C HIS A 143 11.65 -18.95 1.99
N VAL A 144 11.72 -17.74 1.42
CA VAL A 144 10.58 -16.79 1.42
C VAL A 144 9.36 -17.36 0.72
N ARG A 145 9.54 -18.08 -0.39
CA ARG A 145 8.41 -18.73 -1.09
C ARG A 145 7.72 -19.75 -0.20
N ASP A 146 8.50 -20.57 0.52
CA ASP A 146 7.96 -21.65 1.34
C ASP A 146 7.18 -21.07 2.53
N VAL A 147 7.71 -20.03 3.18
CA VAL A 147 6.98 -19.26 4.20
C VAL A 147 5.67 -18.69 3.64
N LEU A 148 5.71 -18.01 2.51
CA LEU A 148 4.50 -17.45 1.90
C LEU A 148 3.48 -18.52 1.53
N SER A 149 3.93 -19.68 1.04
CA SER A 149 3.06 -20.80 0.65
C SER A 149 2.31 -21.39 1.84
N GLY A 150 2.82 -21.26 3.05
CA GLY A 150 2.16 -21.71 4.28
C GLY A 150 0.86 -20.95 4.61
N GLY A 151 0.67 -19.74 4.05
CA GLY A 151 -0.53 -18.94 4.33
C GLY A 151 -1.19 -18.29 3.10
N CYS A 152 -0.65 -18.54 1.91
CA CYS A 152 -1.19 -18.01 0.67
C CYS A 152 -1.75 -19.16 -0.18
N SER A 153 -3.03 -19.06 -0.56
CA SER A 153 -3.71 -20.09 -1.38
C SER A 153 -3.35 -20.03 -2.88
N VAL A 154 -2.48 -19.10 -3.26
CA VAL A 154 -2.03 -18.94 -4.65
C VAL A 154 -0.81 -19.82 -4.90
N ASP A 155 -0.74 -20.43 -6.10
CA ASP A 155 0.45 -21.14 -6.52
C ASP A 155 1.61 -20.16 -6.80
N LEU A 156 2.59 -20.15 -5.90
CA LEU A 156 3.79 -19.31 -5.97
C LEU A 156 4.96 -19.97 -6.70
N HIS A 157 4.72 -21.11 -7.35
CA HIS A 157 5.77 -21.80 -8.10
C HIS A 157 6.28 -20.92 -9.26
N PRO A 158 7.61 -20.82 -9.49
CA PRO A 158 8.19 -19.91 -10.49
C PRO A 158 7.77 -20.18 -11.94
N ARG A 159 7.17 -21.33 -12.24
CA ARG A 159 6.53 -21.57 -13.56
C ARG A 159 5.26 -20.76 -13.78
N VAL A 160 4.55 -20.40 -12.70
CA VAL A 160 3.25 -19.70 -12.73
C VAL A 160 3.38 -18.28 -12.25
N PHE A 161 4.04 -18.08 -11.12
CA PHE A 161 4.18 -16.78 -10.46
C PHE A 161 5.60 -16.21 -10.67
N ARG A 162 5.82 -15.63 -11.85
CA ARG A 162 7.10 -15.08 -12.32
C ARG A 162 7.21 -13.59 -12.07
N ARG A 163 8.40 -13.02 -12.27
CA ARG A 163 8.57 -11.57 -12.32
C ARG A 163 7.51 -10.93 -13.22
N GLY A 164 6.89 -9.86 -12.73
CA GLY A 164 5.76 -9.21 -13.40
C GLY A 164 4.39 -9.77 -13.02
N ALA A 165 4.33 -10.87 -12.27
CA ALA A 165 3.06 -11.35 -11.71
C ALA A 165 2.70 -10.57 -10.44
N ALA A 166 1.40 -10.24 -10.31
CA ALA A 166 0.80 -9.64 -9.12
C ALA A 166 -0.54 -10.29 -8.83
N VAL A 167 -0.85 -10.51 -7.57
CA VAL A 167 -2.13 -11.11 -7.18
C VAL A 167 -2.68 -10.48 -5.91
N GLN A 168 -3.99 -10.27 -5.87
CA GLN A 168 -4.71 -9.98 -4.64
C GLN A 168 -5.07 -11.32 -3.98
N ALA A 169 -4.57 -11.54 -2.77
CA ALA A 169 -4.73 -12.80 -2.04
C ALA A 169 -4.89 -12.55 -0.55
N LEU A 170 -5.17 -13.60 0.20
CA LEU A 170 -4.98 -13.63 1.65
C LEU A 170 -3.59 -14.18 1.95
N LEU A 171 -2.92 -13.58 2.92
CA LEU A 171 -1.75 -14.14 3.59
C LEU A 171 -2.12 -14.33 5.07
N GLY A 172 -2.33 -15.57 5.46
CA GLY A 172 -3.06 -15.88 6.68
C GLY A 172 -4.47 -15.26 6.62
N LEU A 173 -4.78 -14.35 7.53
CA LEU A 173 -6.07 -13.62 7.57
C LEU A 173 -6.01 -12.21 6.96
N ALA A 174 -4.84 -11.77 6.50
CA ALA A 174 -4.66 -10.42 5.99
C ALA A 174 -4.82 -10.37 4.46
N PRO A 175 -5.68 -9.49 3.92
CA PRO A 175 -5.71 -9.22 2.49
C PRO A 175 -4.46 -8.45 2.07
N VAL A 176 -3.77 -8.98 1.04
CA VAL A 176 -2.52 -8.43 0.52
C VAL A 176 -2.57 -8.30 -1.01
N VAL A 177 -1.67 -7.48 -1.55
CA VAL A 177 -1.26 -7.56 -2.95
C VAL A 177 0.17 -8.10 -2.96
N LEU A 178 0.36 -9.27 -3.55
CA LEU A 178 1.65 -9.96 -3.63
C LEU A 178 2.21 -9.81 -5.04
N LEU A 179 3.48 -9.38 -5.14
CA LEU A 179 4.20 -9.21 -6.39
C LEU A 179 5.44 -10.10 -6.42
N ALA A 180 5.64 -10.84 -7.51
CA ALA A 180 6.92 -11.51 -7.78
C ALA A 180 7.91 -10.51 -8.41
N LEU A 181 9.09 -10.38 -7.81
CA LEU A 181 10.12 -9.42 -8.26
C LEU A 181 11.21 -10.10 -9.09
N ASP A 182 11.33 -11.42 -9.01
CA ASP A 182 12.29 -12.23 -9.75
C ASP A 182 11.66 -13.52 -10.30
N ASP A 183 12.41 -14.24 -11.09
CA ASP A 183 12.03 -15.54 -11.64
C ASP A 183 12.56 -16.72 -10.81
N SER A 184 13.31 -16.43 -9.76
CA SER A 184 13.89 -17.42 -8.83
C SER A 184 12.96 -17.75 -7.66
N ALA A 185 11.87 -16.98 -7.51
CA ALA A 185 10.94 -17.07 -6.39
C ALA A 185 11.61 -16.79 -5.02
N THR A 186 12.59 -15.89 -5.02
CA THR A 186 13.35 -15.48 -3.83
C THR A 186 13.11 -14.04 -3.42
N SER A 187 12.35 -13.26 -4.21
CA SER A 187 12.10 -11.85 -3.94
C SER A 187 10.65 -11.46 -4.25
N TYR A 188 9.99 -10.89 -3.24
CA TYR A 188 8.58 -10.49 -3.32
C TYR A 188 8.34 -9.13 -2.68
N HIS A 189 7.35 -8.38 -3.20
CA HIS A 189 6.70 -7.32 -2.45
C HIS A 189 5.34 -7.79 -1.93
N VAL A 190 5.09 -7.53 -0.66
CA VAL A 190 3.78 -7.72 -0.01
C VAL A 190 3.26 -6.33 0.35
N LEU A 191 2.19 -5.90 -0.31
CA LEU A 191 1.49 -4.67 0.02
C LEU A 191 0.32 -5.04 0.93
N VAL A 192 0.41 -4.67 2.18
CA VAL A 192 -0.58 -5.00 3.21
C VAL A 192 -1.23 -3.73 3.74
N ARG A 193 -2.50 -3.79 4.13
CA ARG A 193 -3.12 -2.66 4.83
C ARG A 193 -2.36 -2.32 6.10
N SER A 194 -2.13 -1.03 6.35
CA SER A 194 -1.32 -0.54 7.47
C SER A 194 -1.73 -1.12 8.82
N SER A 195 -3.05 -1.33 9.03
CA SER A 195 -3.58 -1.94 10.26
C SER A 195 -3.26 -3.43 10.42
N PHE A 196 -3.00 -4.16 9.34
CA PHE A 196 -2.63 -5.57 9.36
C PHE A 196 -1.11 -5.80 9.31
N ALA A 197 -0.31 -4.75 9.12
CA ALA A 197 1.13 -4.89 8.96
C ALA A 197 1.82 -5.58 10.17
N PRO A 198 1.53 -5.26 11.42
CA PRO A 198 2.09 -5.98 12.57
C PRO A 198 1.71 -7.46 12.59
N TYR A 199 0.45 -7.78 12.29
CA TYR A 199 0.00 -9.17 12.19
C TYR A 199 0.78 -9.95 11.13
N VAL A 200 0.91 -9.39 9.91
CA VAL A 200 1.62 -10.06 8.82
C VAL A 200 3.09 -10.28 9.15
N VAL A 201 3.75 -9.28 9.76
CA VAL A 201 5.15 -9.42 10.17
C VAL A 201 5.31 -10.50 11.23
N SER A 202 4.45 -10.56 12.26
CA SER A 202 4.49 -11.62 13.27
C SER A 202 4.22 -12.99 12.67
N TRP A 203 3.27 -13.08 11.74
CA TRP A 203 2.94 -14.32 11.04
C TRP A 203 4.11 -14.80 10.16
N LEU A 204 4.76 -13.89 9.42
CA LEU A 204 5.95 -14.21 8.60
C LEU A 204 7.12 -14.67 9.47
N LEU A 205 7.32 -14.04 10.62
CA LEU A 205 8.39 -14.41 11.56
C LEU A 205 8.16 -15.81 12.12
N ASP A 206 6.94 -16.12 12.54
CA ASP A 206 6.56 -17.43 13.06
C ASP A 206 6.78 -18.53 12.00
N GLY A 207 6.30 -18.30 10.76
CA GLY A 207 6.55 -19.23 9.66
C GLY A 207 8.02 -19.36 9.26
N ALA A 208 8.83 -18.31 9.43
CA ALA A 208 10.24 -18.33 9.11
C ALA A 208 11.08 -19.17 10.10
N VAL A 209 10.62 -19.29 11.35
CA VAL A 209 11.33 -20.09 12.39
C VAL A 209 11.48 -21.56 11.97
N GLU A 210 10.53 -22.12 11.25
CA GLU A 210 10.58 -23.49 10.76
C GLU A 210 11.70 -23.73 9.73
N HIS A 211 12.18 -22.65 9.09
CA HIS A 211 13.24 -22.69 8.08
C HIS A 211 14.60 -22.26 8.62
N GLY A 212 14.67 -21.76 9.86
CA GLY A 212 15.93 -21.47 10.53
C GLY A 212 16.69 -22.77 10.86
N ASP A 213 18.03 -22.79 10.69
CA ASP A 213 18.84 -23.96 11.03
C ASP A 213 18.70 -24.28 12.53
N PRO A 214 18.12 -25.43 12.92
CA PRO A 214 18.05 -25.85 14.32
C PRO A 214 19.41 -26.15 14.94
N ARG A 215 20.50 -26.08 14.17
CA ARG A 215 21.88 -26.40 14.61
C ARG A 215 22.74 -25.16 14.92
N GLY A 216 22.21 -23.93 14.67
CA GLY A 216 22.92 -22.68 14.95
C GLY A 216 22.80 -22.16 16.39
N ALA A 217 22.05 -22.82 17.27
CA ALA A 217 21.90 -22.47 18.68
C ALA A 217 22.69 -23.45 19.56
N GLY A 218 24.03 -23.47 19.38
CA GLY A 218 25.00 -24.20 20.16
C GLY A 218 26.05 -23.27 20.75
#